data_79cb830bf097595e7d0487b0b24eb53b
#
_entry.id   79cb830bf097595e7d0487b0b24eb53b
#
_cell.length_a   1.000
_cell.length_b   1.000
_cell.length_c   1.000
_cell.angle_alpha   90.00
_cell.angle_beta   90.00
_cell.angle_gamma   90.00
#
_symmetry.space_group_name_H-M   'P 1'
#
loop_
_entity.id
_entity.type
_entity.pdbx_description
1 polymer ?
#
loop_
_entity_poly.entity_id
_entity_poly.type
_entity_poly.pdbx_seq_one_letter_code
_entity_poly.pdbx_strand_id
1 'polypeptide(L)'
;MRYQYQQSGPGCGGCLVIGCLIALVTGGFSGLANFLGFIFYAGLMFVLVAMALFFGFQFWLQRQVASYASTQSESHNRFVWLLVHILVKIAQLDDHVTKDEVQTIQRFFQYNLHYNQTKMAWVKNLIKEATESTESLESMLGEFKRTFAYEPRLILLELIFQIVYTKDPVPRSELEKARSIAAFLEISSYDLRTIEAKYTYHRQRQTAEARENDTHFYAVLGLEPGADMAAIKRSYRQLSMKYHPDKVSHLGDEFQQVAEEKMKEINAAYDF
;
A
#
# COMPACT_ATOMS: atom_id res chain seq x y z
N MET A 1 -3.49 -57.29 3.91
CA MET A 1 -3.12 -56.40 5.04
C MET A 1 -1.60 -56.21 5.05
N ARG A 2 -1.11 -55.06 4.63
CA ARG A 2 0.32 -54.74 4.67
C ARG A 2 0.52 -53.76 5.86
N TYR A 3 1.21 -54.24 6.88
CA TYR A 3 1.67 -53.42 8.00
C TYR A 3 2.85 -52.55 7.54
N GLN A 4 2.70 -51.24 7.48
CA GLN A 4 3.80 -50.31 7.36
C GLN A 4 4.39 -50.04 8.74
N TYR A 5 5.61 -50.49 8.94
CA TYR A 5 6.41 -50.15 10.11
C TYR A 5 6.91 -48.69 9.92
N GLN A 6 6.33 -47.80 10.70
CA GLN A 6 6.78 -46.41 10.77
C GLN A 6 7.97 -46.38 11.76
N GLN A 7 9.20 -46.39 11.22
CA GLN A 7 10.40 -46.13 11.99
C GLN A 7 10.42 -44.65 12.38
N SER A 8 10.02 -44.36 13.61
CA SER A 8 10.28 -43.07 14.23
C SER A 8 11.76 -43.03 14.59
N GLY A 9 12.56 -42.32 13.79
CA GLY A 9 13.94 -41.99 14.12
C GLY A 9 13.99 -41.18 15.44
N PRO A 10 15.06 -41.32 16.22
CA PRO A 10 15.19 -40.54 17.47
C PRO A 10 15.15 -39.06 17.14
N GLY A 11 14.13 -38.35 17.63
CA GLY A 11 14.01 -36.89 17.50
C GLY A 11 15.25 -36.21 18.12
N CYS A 12 15.46 -34.92 17.78
CA CYS A 12 16.63 -34.12 18.16
C CYS A 12 17.04 -34.24 19.65
N GLY A 13 16.09 -34.53 20.54
CA GLY A 13 16.34 -34.81 21.97
C GLY A 13 17.08 -36.14 22.23
N GLY A 14 16.85 -37.19 21.40
CA GLY A 14 17.53 -38.47 21.52
C GLY A 14 19.03 -38.38 21.25
N CYS A 15 19.45 -37.61 20.29
CA CYS A 15 20.87 -37.39 19.97
C CYS A 15 21.62 -36.68 21.09
N LEU A 16 20.99 -35.71 21.77
CA LEU A 16 21.58 -35.00 22.91
C LEU A 16 21.75 -35.92 24.11
N VAL A 17 20.78 -36.77 24.42
CA VAL A 17 20.83 -37.73 25.52
C VAL A 17 21.93 -38.77 25.27
N ILE A 18 22.03 -39.30 24.05
CA ILE A 18 23.08 -40.27 23.64
C ILE A 18 24.46 -39.59 23.75
N GLY A 19 24.61 -38.34 23.25
CA GLY A 19 25.86 -37.59 23.36
C GLY A 19 26.30 -37.36 24.82
N CYS A 20 25.37 -37.02 25.72
CA CYS A 20 25.65 -36.89 27.17
C CYS A 20 26.10 -38.22 27.79
N LEU A 21 25.45 -39.34 27.44
CA LEU A 21 25.82 -40.66 27.95
C LEU A 21 27.22 -41.09 27.47
N ILE A 22 27.56 -40.89 26.22
CA ILE A 22 28.88 -41.18 25.64
C ILE A 22 29.95 -40.33 26.36
N ALA A 23 29.71 -39.00 26.51
CA ALA A 23 30.65 -38.11 27.19
C ALA A 23 30.88 -38.50 28.67
N LEU A 24 29.86 -39.02 29.34
CA LEU A 24 29.95 -39.47 30.75
C LEU A 24 30.70 -40.79 30.86
N VAL A 25 30.53 -41.73 29.94
CA VAL A 25 31.21 -43.03 29.94
C VAL A 25 32.70 -42.90 29.55
N THR A 26 33.04 -42.02 28.62
CA THR A 26 34.43 -41.88 28.12
C THR A 26 35.29 -40.91 28.93
N GLY A 27 34.68 -39.84 29.50
CA GLY A 27 35.42 -38.77 30.17
C GLY A 27 34.98 -38.48 31.60
N GLY A 28 34.09 -39.28 32.17
CA GLY A 28 33.55 -39.04 33.50
C GLY A 28 32.84 -37.68 33.60
N PHE A 29 32.83 -37.09 34.79
CA PHE A 29 32.17 -35.80 35.03
C PHE A 29 32.78 -34.64 34.26
N SER A 30 34.11 -34.69 34.00
CA SER A 30 34.81 -33.68 33.16
C SER A 30 34.43 -33.77 31.68
N GLY A 31 34.20 -34.98 31.17
CA GLY A 31 33.73 -35.18 29.77
C GLY A 31 32.34 -34.62 29.55
N LEU A 32 31.44 -34.83 30.51
CA LEU A 32 30.08 -34.24 30.48
C LEU A 32 30.11 -32.72 30.52
N ALA A 33 30.92 -32.13 31.43
CA ALA A 33 31.04 -30.66 31.52
C ALA A 33 31.59 -30.03 30.23
N ASN A 34 32.59 -30.66 29.60
CA ASN A 34 33.13 -30.22 28.31
C ASN A 34 32.11 -30.33 27.18
N PHE A 35 31.33 -31.40 27.10
CA PHE A 35 30.28 -31.59 26.11
C PHE A 35 29.15 -30.54 26.26
N LEU A 36 28.69 -30.28 27.46
CA LEU A 36 27.69 -29.22 27.75
C LEU A 36 28.24 -27.83 27.44
N GLY A 37 29.51 -27.56 27.76
CA GLY A 37 30.21 -26.35 27.38
C GLY A 37 30.26 -26.16 25.88
N PHE A 38 30.60 -27.21 25.12
CA PHE A 38 30.60 -27.16 23.66
C PHE A 38 29.21 -26.82 23.08
N ILE A 39 28.13 -27.45 23.56
CA ILE A 39 26.77 -27.16 23.13
C ILE A 39 26.40 -25.70 23.45
N PHE A 40 26.77 -25.22 24.64
CA PHE A 40 26.53 -23.83 25.03
C PHE A 40 27.25 -22.84 24.10
N TYR A 41 28.55 -23.06 23.84
CA TYR A 41 29.33 -22.21 22.92
C TYR A 41 28.83 -22.31 21.47
N ALA A 42 28.45 -23.50 21.01
CA ALA A 42 27.89 -23.68 19.68
C ALA A 42 26.54 -22.95 19.54
N GLY A 43 25.68 -23.04 20.56
CA GLY A 43 24.42 -22.29 20.62
C GLY A 43 24.63 -20.79 20.64
N LEU A 44 25.58 -20.31 21.45
CA LEU A 44 25.94 -18.90 21.53
C LEU A 44 26.46 -18.39 20.18
N MET A 45 27.36 -19.12 19.53
CA MET A 45 27.89 -18.80 18.21
C MET A 45 26.78 -18.77 17.15
N PHE A 46 25.85 -19.72 17.19
CA PHE A 46 24.70 -19.73 16.29
C PHE A 46 23.83 -18.48 16.43
N VAL A 47 23.54 -18.07 17.69
CA VAL A 47 22.77 -16.84 17.96
C VAL A 47 23.52 -15.59 17.45
N LEU A 48 24.83 -15.50 17.69
CA LEU A 48 25.63 -14.37 17.21
C LEU A 48 25.67 -14.30 15.67
N VAL A 49 25.82 -15.43 15.00
CA VAL A 49 25.79 -15.48 13.53
C VAL A 49 24.40 -15.10 13.01
N ALA A 50 23.35 -15.65 13.60
CA ALA A 50 21.98 -15.30 13.23
C ALA A 50 21.70 -13.79 13.42
N MET A 51 22.19 -13.22 14.53
CA MET A 51 22.07 -11.77 14.81
C MET A 51 22.87 -10.94 13.79
N ALA A 52 24.11 -11.34 13.47
CA ALA A 52 24.92 -10.67 12.47
C ALA A 52 24.27 -10.71 11.07
N LEU A 53 23.71 -11.85 10.67
CA LEU A 53 22.96 -11.99 9.42
C LEU A 53 21.71 -11.11 9.41
N PHE A 54 20.98 -11.07 10.52
CA PHE A 54 19.80 -10.22 10.65
C PHE A 54 20.13 -8.73 10.53
N PHE A 55 21.13 -8.26 11.28
CA PHE A 55 21.57 -6.84 11.20
C PHE A 55 22.21 -6.52 9.83
N GLY A 56 22.98 -7.44 9.27
CA GLY A 56 23.57 -7.32 7.94
C GLY A 56 22.48 -7.20 6.87
N PHE A 57 21.43 -8.01 6.94
CA PHE A 57 20.28 -7.93 6.05
C PHE A 57 19.50 -6.61 6.21
N GLN A 58 19.26 -6.16 7.43
CA GLN A 58 18.61 -4.86 7.72
C GLN A 58 19.44 -3.70 7.15
N PHE A 59 20.76 -3.70 7.36
CA PHE A 59 21.66 -2.68 6.83
C PHE A 59 21.69 -2.69 5.28
N TRP A 60 21.74 -3.88 4.68
CA TRP A 60 21.69 -4.00 3.22
C TRP A 60 20.36 -3.47 2.65
N LEU A 61 19.23 -3.81 3.30
CA LEU A 61 17.92 -3.33 2.88
C LEU A 61 17.82 -1.80 2.97
N GLN A 62 18.27 -1.20 4.06
CA GLN A 62 18.31 0.26 4.23
C GLN A 62 19.16 0.93 3.14
N ARG A 63 20.28 0.35 2.77
CA ARG A 63 21.14 0.86 1.71
C ARG A 63 20.49 0.78 0.33
N GLN A 64 19.76 -0.29 0.05
CA GLN A 64 18.96 -0.45 -1.18
C GLN A 64 17.85 0.60 -1.26
N VAL A 65 17.12 0.82 -0.16
CA VAL A 65 16.06 1.84 -0.10
C VAL A 65 16.63 3.25 -0.33
N ALA A 66 17.74 3.58 0.32
CA ALA A 66 18.40 4.88 0.15
C ALA A 66 18.89 5.11 -1.29
N SER A 67 19.48 4.09 -1.92
CA SER A 67 19.93 4.19 -3.33
C SER A 67 18.74 4.36 -4.29
N TYR A 68 17.61 3.70 -4.01
CA TYR A 68 16.41 3.86 -4.82
C TYR A 68 15.86 5.30 -4.75
N ALA A 69 15.73 5.85 -3.54
CA ALA A 69 15.24 7.23 -3.35
C ALA A 69 16.12 8.27 -4.07
N SER A 70 17.44 8.05 -4.14
CA SER A 70 18.37 8.96 -4.85
C SER A 70 18.32 8.83 -6.37
N THR A 71 17.76 7.74 -6.92
CA THR A 71 17.71 7.47 -8.36
C THR A 71 16.42 8.00 -9.01
N GLN A 72 15.36 8.21 -8.22
CA GLN A 72 14.08 8.77 -8.70
C GLN A 72 14.19 10.28 -8.94
N SER A 73 13.34 10.81 -9.83
CA SER A 73 13.25 12.26 -10.00
C SER A 73 12.81 12.93 -8.69
N GLU A 74 13.32 14.12 -8.40
CA GLU A 74 12.94 14.88 -7.21
C GLU A 74 11.43 15.12 -7.14
N SER A 75 10.80 15.38 -8.28
CA SER A 75 9.35 15.57 -8.40
C SER A 75 8.57 14.31 -7.99
N HIS A 76 9.00 13.12 -8.45
CA HIS A 76 8.40 11.83 -8.07
C HIS A 76 8.51 11.59 -6.55
N ASN A 77 9.72 11.74 -6.00
CA ASN A 77 9.95 11.50 -4.58
C ASN A 77 9.12 12.45 -3.71
N ARG A 78 9.04 13.73 -4.08
CA ARG A 78 8.24 14.72 -3.36
C ARG A 78 6.74 14.44 -3.46
N PHE A 79 6.28 14.02 -4.64
CA PHE A 79 4.89 13.61 -4.83
C PHE A 79 4.51 12.44 -3.92
N VAL A 80 5.29 11.36 -3.95
CA VAL A 80 5.02 10.15 -3.13
C VAL A 80 5.11 10.48 -1.64
N TRP A 81 6.09 11.30 -1.24
CA TRP A 81 6.23 11.74 0.15
C TRP A 81 4.98 12.47 0.64
N LEU A 82 4.55 13.52 -0.08
CA LEU A 82 3.34 14.29 0.27
C LEU A 82 2.09 13.41 0.22
N LEU A 83 1.96 12.56 -0.80
CA LEU A 83 0.85 11.65 -0.95
C LEU A 83 0.69 10.74 0.28
N VAL A 84 1.75 10.05 0.68
CA VAL A 84 1.74 9.14 1.84
C VAL A 84 1.45 9.91 3.13
N HIS A 85 2.10 11.06 3.36
CA HIS A 85 1.91 11.84 4.58
C HIS A 85 0.48 12.38 4.70
N ILE A 86 -0.10 12.91 3.62
CA ILE A 86 -1.48 13.39 3.60
C ILE A 86 -2.46 12.23 3.88
N LEU A 87 -2.27 11.07 3.23
CA LEU A 87 -3.15 9.91 3.42
C LEU A 87 -3.09 9.37 4.85
N VAL A 88 -1.89 9.28 5.44
CA VAL A 88 -1.73 8.86 6.84
C VAL A 88 -2.35 9.87 7.79
N LYS A 89 -2.21 11.18 7.55
CA LYS A 89 -2.85 12.21 8.38
C LYS A 89 -4.38 12.17 8.30
N ILE A 90 -4.94 11.83 7.14
CA ILE A 90 -6.38 11.63 6.99
C ILE A 90 -6.84 10.39 7.78
N ALA A 91 -6.08 9.29 7.71
CA ALA A 91 -6.35 8.10 8.50
C ALA A 91 -6.22 8.34 10.01
N GLN A 92 -5.44 9.34 10.45
CA GLN A 92 -5.30 9.74 11.87
C GLN A 92 -6.42 10.67 12.38
N LEU A 93 -7.38 11.09 11.56
CA LEU A 93 -8.40 12.07 11.96
C LEU A 93 -9.36 11.55 13.06
N ASP A 94 -9.46 10.26 13.25
CA ASP A 94 -10.24 9.59 14.30
C ASP A 94 -9.37 9.04 15.45
N ASP A 95 -8.17 9.61 15.64
CA ASP A 95 -7.17 9.27 16.67
C ASP A 95 -6.52 7.88 16.51
N HIS A 96 -6.96 7.05 15.58
CA HIS A 96 -6.42 5.70 15.40
C HIS A 96 -6.29 5.32 13.93
N VAL A 97 -5.03 5.16 13.45
CA VAL A 97 -4.80 4.55 12.13
C VAL A 97 -5.07 3.05 12.21
N THR A 98 -6.07 2.60 11.48
CA THR A 98 -6.40 1.18 11.42
C THR A 98 -5.45 0.41 10.50
N LYS A 99 -5.32 -0.91 10.75
CA LYS A 99 -4.53 -1.78 9.86
C LYS A 99 -5.07 -1.79 8.42
N ASP A 100 -6.39 -1.67 8.27
CA ASP A 100 -7.05 -1.71 6.95
C ASP A 100 -6.76 -0.45 6.14
N GLU A 101 -6.69 0.73 6.78
CA GLU A 101 -6.30 1.97 6.13
C GLU A 101 -4.84 1.94 5.66
N VAL A 102 -3.92 1.50 6.53
CA VAL A 102 -2.50 1.31 6.16
C VAL A 102 -2.38 0.31 5.01
N GLN A 103 -3.13 -0.80 5.08
CA GLN A 103 -3.12 -1.82 4.04
C GLN A 103 -3.70 -1.29 2.72
N THR A 104 -4.70 -0.41 2.77
CA THR A 104 -5.28 0.25 1.59
C THR A 104 -4.26 1.16 0.91
N ILE A 105 -3.52 1.97 1.69
CA ILE A 105 -2.41 2.77 1.16
C ILE A 105 -1.36 1.86 0.51
N GLN A 106 -0.93 0.79 1.20
CA GLN A 106 0.07 -0.14 0.67
C GLN A 106 -0.40 -0.86 -0.61
N ARG A 107 -1.68 -1.26 -0.67
CA ARG A 107 -2.27 -1.91 -1.85
C ARG A 107 -2.24 -1.01 -3.07
N PHE A 108 -2.49 0.28 -2.91
CA PHE A 108 -2.36 1.23 -4.02
C PHE A 108 -0.96 1.18 -4.64
N PHE A 109 0.09 1.29 -3.83
CA PHE A 109 1.46 1.24 -4.33
C PHE A 109 1.84 -0.13 -4.91
N GLN A 110 1.33 -1.20 -4.33
CA GLN A 110 1.65 -2.56 -4.76
C GLN A 110 0.93 -2.96 -6.05
N TYR A 111 -0.38 -2.67 -6.16
CA TYR A 111 -1.21 -3.17 -7.26
C TYR A 111 -1.43 -2.15 -8.37
N ASN A 112 -1.58 -0.86 -8.03
CA ASN A 112 -1.80 0.17 -9.06
C ASN A 112 -0.48 0.73 -9.60
N LEU A 113 0.55 0.87 -8.74
CA LEU A 113 1.87 1.34 -9.16
C LEU A 113 2.88 0.21 -9.38
N HIS A 114 2.50 -1.04 -9.17
CA HIS A 114 3.31 -2.24 -9.37
C HIS A 114 4.68 -2.17 -8.67
N TYR A 115 4.71 -1.56 -7.48
CA TYR A 115 5.95 -1.39 -6.73
C TYR A 115 6.55 -2.73 -6.31
N ASN A 116 7.84 -2.91 -6.61
CA ASN A 116 8.62 -4.06 -6.17
C ASN A 116 8.92 -4.01 -4.65
N GLN A 117 9.56 -5.04 -4.11
CA GLN A 117 9.85 -5.14 -2.67
C GLN A 117 10.67 -3.96 -2.13
N THR A 118 11.64 -3.45 -2.91
CA THR A 118 12.49 -2.31 -2.50
C THR A 118 11.66 -1.01 -2.41
N LYS A 119 10.83 -0.75 -3.43
CA LYS A 119 9.91 0.40 -3.44
C LYS A 119 8.88 0.31 -2.32
N MET A 120 8.35 -0.88 -2.07
CA MET A 120 7.41 -1.11 -0.96
C MET A 120 8.07 -0.92 0.41
N ALA A 121 9.35 -1.28 0.58
CA ALA A 121 10.08 -0.99 1.81
C ALA A 121 10.24 0.51 2.03
N TRP A 122 10.51 1.28 0.98
CA TRP A 122 10.54 2.74 1.03
C TRP A 122 9.18 3.33 1.42
N VAL A 123 8.09 2.92 0.80
CA VAL A 123 6.72 3.37 1.16
C VAL A 123 6.38 3.04 2.61
N LYS A 124 6.75 1.86 3.11
CA LYS A 124 6.55 1.49 4.53
C LYS A 124 7.32 2.41 5.48
N ASN A 125 8.53 2.81 5.12
CA ASN A 125 9.30 3.78 5.89
C ASN A 125 8.62 5.15 5.88
N LEU A 126 8.10 5.61 4.74
CA LEU A 126 7.35 6.86 4.65
C LEU A 126 6.06 6.83 5.50
N ILE A 127 5.33 5.70 5.52
CA ILE A 127 4.15 5.55 6.38
C ILE A 127 4.52 5.68 7.85
N LYS A 128 5.63 5.05 8.28
CA LYS A 128 6.13 5.18 9.65
C LYS A 128 6.52 6.63 9.98
N GLU A 129 7.28 7.28 9.12
CA GLU A 129 7.67 8.70 9.24
C GLU A 129 6.42 9.60 9.34
N ALA A 130 5.43 9.38 8.47
CA ALA A 130 4.18 10.13 8.46
C ALA A 130 3.38 9.97 9.76
N THR A 131 3.41 8.77 10.37
CA THR A 131 2.73 8.51 11.63
C THR A 131 3.36 9.30 12.80
N GLU A 132 4.67 9.48 12.77
CA GLU A 132 5.45 10.20 13.78
C GLU A 132 5.53 11.72 13.48
N SER A 133 5.17 12.16 12.27
CA SER A 133 5.27 13.56 11.84
C SER A 133 4.33 14.48 12.61
N THR A 134 4.81 15.66 12.98
CA THR A 134 4.03 16.74 13.62
C THR A 134 3.50 17.78 12.62
N GLU A 135 3.80 17.60 11.33
CA GLU A 135 3.38 18.53 10.29
C GLU A 135 1.86 18.54 10.11
N SER A 136 1.28 19.73 9.92
CA SER A 136 -0.17 19.86 9.81
C SER A 136 -0.67 19.43 8.41
N LEU A 137 -1.87 18.85 8.36
CA LEU A 137 -2.53 18.47 7.11
C LEU A 137 -2.68 19.67 6.16
N GLU A 138 -3.04 20.85 6.71
CA GLU A 138 -3.22 22.07 5.91
C GLU A 138 -1.92 22.53 5.26
N SER A 139 -0.77 22.43 5.96
CA SER A 139 0.56 22.77 5.42
C SER A 139 0.89 21.89 4.22
N MET A 140 0.73 20.55 4.40
CA MET A 140 1.02 19.57 3.36
C MET A 140 0.08 19.69 2.14
N LEU A 141 -1.22 19.91 2.35
CA LEU A 141 -2.18 20.18 1.28
C LEU A 141 -1.85 21.49 0.53
N GLY A 142 -1.43 22.53 1.27
CA GLY A 142 -0.99 23.80 0.69
C GLY A 142 0.24 23.64 -0.17
N GLU A 143 1.22 22.85 0.28
CA GLU A 143 2.39 22.53 -0.51
C GLU A 143 2.03 21.69 -1.75
N PHE A 144 1.22 20.63 -1.57
CA PHE A 144 0.76 19.79 -2.67
C PHE A 144 0.08 20.61 -3.78
N LYS A 145 -0.81 21.52 -3.38
CA LYS A 145 -1.52 22.43 -4.29
C LYS A 145 -0.58 23.38 -5.04
N ARG A 146 0.50 23.88 -4.39
CA ARG A 146 1.47 24.76 -5.03
C ARG A 146 2.42 24.02 -5.98
N THR A 147 2.79 22.79 -5.62
CA THR A 147 3.82 22.01 -6.32
C THR A 147 3.25 21.27 -7.52
N PHE A 148 2.03 20.75 -7.40
CA PHE A 148 1.46 19.86 -8.40
C PHE A 148 0.27 20.47 -9.13
N ALA A 149 0.18 20.16 -10.44
CA ALA A 149 -0.91 20.56 -11.30
C ALA A 149 -2.25 19.91 -10.90
N TYR A 150 -3.27 20.11 -11.70
CA TYR A 150 -4.62 19.68 -11.36
C TYR A 150 -4.80 18.15 -11.35
N GLU A 151 -4.18 17.46 -12.32
CA GLU A 151 -4.35 16.02 -12.50
C GLU A 151 -3.78 15.19 -11.33
N PRO A 152 -2.58 15.46 -10.81
CA PRO A 152 -2.10 14.85 -9.56
C PRO A 152 -3.02 15.04 -8.35
N ARG A 153 -3.76 16.16 -8.27
CA ARG A 153 -4.74 16.41 -7.20
C ARG A 153 -5.92 15.45 -7.30
N LEU A 154 -6.32 15.05 -8.52
CA LEU A 154 -7.36 14.04 -8.72
C LEU A 154 -6.93 12.66 -8.21
N ILE A 155 -5.66 12.27 -8.46
CA ILE A 155 -5.11 11.02 -7.92
C ILE A 155 -5.15 11.03 -6.38
N LEU A 156 -4.71 12.12 -5.76
CA LEU A 156 -4.79 12.27 -4.30
C LEU A 156 -6.24 12.14 -3.81
N LEU A 157 -7.19 12.82 -4.46
CA LEU A 157 -8.59 12.78 -4.05
C LEU A 157 -9.19 11.37 -4.20
N GLU A 158 -8.89 10.66 -5.29
CA GLU A 158 -9.32 9.26 -5.46
C GLU A 158 -8.83 8.37 -4.31
N LEU A 159 -7.57 8.52 -3.90
CA LEU A 159 -7.02 7.75 -2.78
C LEU A 159 -7.63 8.13 -1.44
N ILE A 160 -7.94 9.40 -1.22
CA ILE A 160 -8.68 9.85 -0.03
C ILE A 160 -10.05 9.15 0.04
N PHE A 161 -10.81 9.16 -1.06
CA PHE A 161 -12.09 8.45 -1.10
C PHE A 161 -11.91 6.94 -0.91
N GLN A 162 -10.88 6.33 -1.49
CA GLN A 162 -10.60 4.91 -1.30
C GLN A 162 -10.38 4.57 0.19
N ILE A 163 -9.66 5.40 0.95
CA ILE A 163 -9.45 5.22 2.39
C ILE A 163 -10.76 5.44 3.16
N VAL A 164 -11.48 6.52 2.89
CA VAL A 164 -12.75 6.83 3.56
C VAL A 164 -13.77 5.70 3.38
N TYR A 165 -13.81 5.09 2.20
CA TYR A 165 -14.71 3.98 1.89
C TYR A 165 -14.22 2.59 2.35
N THR A 166 -13.07 2.48 3.05
CA THR A 166 -12.70 1.24 3.74
C THR A 166 -13.59 0.96 4.96
N LYS A 167 -14.21 2.01 5.51
CA LYS A 167 -15.06 1.93 6.70
C LYS A 167 -16.51 1.57 6.34
N ASP A 168 -17.14 0.73 7.14
CA ASP A 168 -18.55 0.36 7.00
C ASP A 168 -19.27 0.45 8.36
N PRO A 169 -20.23 1.37 8.53
CA PRO A 169 -20.66 2.44 7.60
C PRO A 169 -19.62 3.56 7.44
N VAL A 170 -19.63 4.25 6.30
CA VAL A 170 -18.78 5.43 6.07
C VAL A 170 -19.21 6.57 6.98
N PRO A 171 -18.31 7.12 7.82
CA PRO A 171 -18.65 8.24 8.69
C PRO A 171 -18.92 9.52 7.88
N ARG A 172 -20.02 10.21 8.18
CA ARG A 172 -20.37 11.49 7.51
C ARG A 172 -19.28 12.55 7.68
N SER A 173 -18.66 12.62 8.86
CA SER A 173 -17.56 13.54 9.15
C SER A 173 -16.37 13.37 8.21
N GLU A 174 -16.02 12.13 7.86
CA GLU A 174 -14.91 11.84 6.94
C GLU A 174 -15.26 12.19 5.50
N LEU A 175 -16.49 11.93 5.06
CA LEU A 175 -16.97 12.39 3.74
C LEU A 175 -16.96 13.92 3.64
N GLU A 176 -17.42 14.62 4.65
CA GLU A 176 -17.39 16.09 4.70
C GLU A 176 -15.95 16.62 4.67
N LYS A 177 -15.03 15.94 5.38
CA LYS A 177 -13.61 16.29 5.36
C LYS A 177 -12.99 16.04 3.97
N ALA A 178 -13.29 14.92 3.33
CA ALA A 178 -12.83 14.63 1.96
C ALA A 178 -13.34 15.71 0.97
N ARG A 179 -14.60 16.11 1.08
CA ARG A 179 -15.17 17.21 0.27
C ARG A 179 -14.51 18.56 0.56
N SER A 180 -14.20 18.85 1.82
CA SER A 180 -13.48 20.08 2.19
C SER A 180 -12.05 20.11 1.63
N ILE A 181 -11.38 18.96 1.63
CA ILE A 181 -10.05 18.80 0.99
C ILE A 181 -10.15 19.02 -0.52
N ALA A 182 -11.17 18.46 -1.18
CA ALA A 182 -11.39 18.68 -2.61
C ALA A 182 -11.59 20.18 -2.93
N ALA A 183 -12.36 20.89 -2.12
CA ALA A 183 -12.54 22.34 -2.26
C ALA A 183 -11.23 23.11 -2.03
N PHE A 184 -10.44 22.74 -1.02
CA PHE A 184 -9.12 23.33 -0.75
C PHE A 184 -8.15 23.15 -1.91
N LEU A 185 -8.15 21.95 -2.52
CA LEU A 185 -7.34 21.61 -3.69
C LEU A 185 -7.87 22.22 -5.01
N GLU A 186 -8.97 22.99 -4.95
CA GLU A 186 -9.64 23.61 -6.11
C GLU A 186 -10.10 22.57 -7.16
N ILE A 187 -10.52 21.39 -6.67
CA ILE A 187 -11.09 20.36 -7.53
C ILE A 187 -12.53 20.76 -7.89
N SER A 188 -12.85 20.63 -9.18
CA SER A 188 -14.18 21.02 -9.67
C SER A 188 -15.28 20.16 -9.04
N SER A 189 -16.48 20.76 -8.84
CA SER A 189 -17.63 20.01 -8.33
C SER A 189 -18.06 18.86 -9.24
N TYR A 190 -17.74 18.92 -10.52
CA TYR A 190 -17.97 17.84 -11.47
C TYR A 190 -17.05 16.65 -11.16
N ASP A 191 -15.73 16.88 -11.03
CA ASP A 191 -14.76 15.82 -10.76
C ASP A 191 -14.99 15.19 -9.39
N LEU A 192 -15.28 16.00 -8.37
CA LEU A 192 -15.63 15.51 -7.05
C LEU A 192 -16.84 14.56 -7.10
N ARG A 193 -17.91 14.94 -7.80
CA ARG A 193 -19.11 14.08 -7.94
C ARG A 193 -18.80 12.80 -8.72
N THR A 194 -17.99 12.88 -9.77
CA THR A 194 -17.58 11.70 -10.55
C THR A 194 -16.81 10.70 -9.71
N ILE A 195 -15.82 11.17 -8.93
CA ILE A 195 -15.05 10.33 -8.03
C ILE A 195 -15.95 9.74 -6.94
N GLU A 196 -16.77 10.55 -6.28
CA GLU A 196 -17.68 10.11 -5.22
C GLU A 196 -18.72 9.09 -5.72
N ALA A 197 -19.31 9.31 -6.90
CA ALA A 197 -20.26 8.40 -7.51
C ALA A 197 -19.67 7.01 -7.78
N LYS A 198 -18.42 6.94 -8.24
CA LYS A 198 -17.70 5.69 -8.46
C LYS A 198 -17.64 4.85 -7.17
N TYR A 199 -17.26 5.44 -6.04
CA TYR A 199 -17.14 4.72 -4.76
C TYR A 199 -18.50 4.35 -4.18
N THR A 200 -19.49 5.22 -4.30
CA THR A 200 -20.88 4.95 -3.88
C THR A 200 -21.46 3.77 -4.67
N TYR A 201 -21.25 3.74 -5.99
CA TYR A 201 -21.70 2.66 -6.86
C TYR A 201 -21.04 1.32 -6.52
N HIS A 202 -19.72 1.28 -6.37
CA HIS A 202 -19.00 0.06 -5.99
C HIS A 202 -19.51 -0.54 -4.68
N ARG A 203 -19.85 0.30 -3.72
CA ARG A 203 -20.42 -0.15 -2.44
C ARG A 203 -21.83 -0.71 -2.59
N GLN A 204 -22.70 -0.03 -3.33
CA GLN A 204 -24.07 -0.52 -3.60
C GLN A 204 -24.06 -1.87 -4.33
N ARG A 205 -23.07 -2.09 -5.21
CA ARG A 205 -22.90 -3.36 -5.91
C ARG A 205 -22.44 -4.49 -5.00
N GLN A 206 -21.66 -4.22 -3.96
CA GLN A 206 -21.26 -5.23 -2.96
C GLN A 206 -22.43 -5.67 -2.08
N THR A 207 -23.44 -4.81 -1.91
CA THR A 207 -24.62 -5.07 -1.07
C THR A 207 -25.86 -5.54 -1.85
N ALA A 208 -25.88 -5.38 -3.17
CA ALA A 208 -26.96 -5.80 -4.06
C ALA A 208 -26.44 -6.81 -5.07
N GLU A 209 -27.05 -8.01 -5.10
CA GLU A 209 -26.81 -8.99 -6.17
C GLU A 209 -26.98 -8.34 -7.54
N ALA A 210 -25.92 -8.37 -8.31
CA ALA A 210 -25.80 -8.16 -9.75
C ALA A 210 -27.05 -7.65 -10.49
N ARG A 211 -27.26 -6.35 -10.52
CA ARG A 211 -28.02 -5.69 -11.57
C ARG A 211 -27.11 -4.71 -12.32
N GLU A 212 -26.68 -5.22 -13.45
CA GLU A 212 -26.34 -4.60 -14.73
C GLU A 212 -25.13 -3.68 -14.85
N ASN A 213 -24.29 -4.10 -15.79
CA ASN A 213 -23.08 -3.44 -16.29
C ASN A 213 -23.31 -1.98 -16.76
N ASP A 214 -24.54 -1.62 -17.18
CA ASP A 214 -24.86 -0.33 -17.77
C ASP A 214 -24.64 0.85 -16.79
N THR A 215 -25.12 0.73 -15.56
CA THR A 215 -24.99 1.80 -14.57
C THR A 215 -23.53 2.08 -14.19
N HIS A 216 -22.65 1.07 -14.32
CA HIS A 216 -21.21 1.24 -14.09
C HIS A 216 -20.59 2.21 -15.10
N PHE A 217 -20.91 2.04 -16.38
CA PHE A 217 -20.34 2.88 -17.44
C PHE A 217 -20.78 4.34 -17.31
N TYR A 218 -22.05 4.59 -16.95
CA TYR A 218 -22.51 5.94 -16.63
C TYR A 218 -21.77 6.54 -15.42
N ALA A 219 -21.55 5.75 -14.36
CA ALA A 219 -20.82 6.20 -13.18
C ALA A 219 -19.36 6.55 -13.50
N VAL A 220 -18.67 5.74 -14.33
CA VAL A 220 -17.30 6.02 -14.80
C VAL A 220 -17.23 7.37 -15.53
N LEU A 221 -18.26 7.67 -16.32
CA LEU A 221 -18.38 8.97 -17.02
C LEU A 221 -18.92 10.09 -16.12
N GLY A 222 -19.29 9.81 -14.85
CA GLY A 222 -19.87 10.78 -13.92
C GLY A 222 -21.26 11.25 -14.35
N LEU A 223 -22.04 10.35 -14.97
CA LEU A 223 -23.36 10.62 -15.50
C LEU A 223 -24.42 9.74 -14.81
N GLU A 224 -25.66 10.22 -14.82
CA GLU A 224 -26.80 9.42 -14.40
C GLU A 224 -27.19 8.43 -15.52
N PRO A 225 -27.70 7.23 -15.19
CA PRO A 225 -28.19 6.27 -16.17
C PRO A 225 -29.26 6.90 -17.09
N GLY A 226 -29.09 6.71 -18.39
CA GLY A 226 -29.98 7.29 -19.40
C GLY A 226 -29.60 8.69 -19.88
N ALA A 227 -28.40 9.18 -19.54
CA ALA A 227 -27.87 10.42 -20.07
C ALA A 227 -27.85 10.41 -21.61
N ASP A 228 -28.07 11.55 -22.23
CA ASP A 228 -28.07 11.69 -23.68
C ASP A 228 -26.65 11.57 -24.28
N MET A 229 -26.58 11.26 -25.57
CA MET A 229 -25.29 11.12 -26.29
C MET A 229 -24.45 12.41 -26.31
N ALA A 230 -25.07 13.58 -26.18
CA ALA A 230 -24.33 14.84 -26.10
C ALA A 230 -23.61 14.99 -24.75
N ALA A 231 -24.29 14.60 -23.66
CA ALA A 231 -23.69 14.54 -22.32
C ALA A 231 -22.56 13.49 -22.24
N ILE A 232 -22.79 12.28 -22.79
CA ILE A 232 -21.78 11.21 -22.86
C ILE A 232 -20.53 11.70 -23.59
N LYS A 233 -20.66 12.27 -24.80
CA LYS A 233 -19.54 12.81 -25.58
C LYS A 233 -18.81 13.95 -24.87
N ARG A 234 -19.54 14.81 -24.17
CA ARG A 234 -18.96 15.92 -23.40
C ARG A 234 -18.12 15.40 -22.25
N SER A 235 -18.69 14.48 -21.46
CA SER A 235 -18.02 13.87 -20.32
C SER A 235 -16.77 13.11 -20.77
N TYR A 236 -16.88 12.25 -21.78
CA TYR A 236 -15.76 11.54 -22.36
C TYR A 236 -14.59 12.46 -22.71
N ARG A 237 -14.86 13.56 -23.45
CA ARG A 237 -13.81 14.51 -23.83
C ARG A 237 -13.15 15.16 -22.60
N GLN A 238 -13.95 15.55 -21.61
CA GLN A 238 -13.42 16.17 -20.38
C GLN A 238 -12.53 15.20 -19.60
N LEU A 239 -12.99 13.96 -19.40
CA LEU A 239 -12.24 12.95 -18.66
C LEU A 239 -10.97 12.53 -19.41
N SER A 240 -11.06 12.32 -20.74
CA SER A 240 -9.90 11.97 -21.57
C SER A 240 -8.80 13.04 -21.53
N MET A 241 -9.17 14.33 -21.52
CA MET A 241 -8.19 15.40 -21.36
C MET A 241 -7.56 15.44 -19.96
N LYS A 242 -8.32 15.10 -18.90
CA LYS A 242 -7.84 15.15 -17.52
C LYS A 242 -6.96 13.95 -17.15
N TYR A 243 -7.33 12.77 -17.62
CA TYR A 243 -6.59 11.53 -17.32
C TYR A 243 -5.59 11.15 -18.43
N HIS A 244 -5.16 12.14 -19.23
CA HIS A 244 -4.15 11.88 -20.25
C HIS A 244 -2.79 11.55 -19.61
N PRO A 245 -2.11 10.45 -19.99
CA PRO A 245 -0.86 10.04 -19.36
C PRO A 245 0.25 11.10 -19.43
N ASP A 246 0.29 11.92 -20.47
CA ASP A 246 1.26 13.02 -20.58
C ASP A 246 1.16 14.06 -19.46
N LYS A 247 -0.03 14.20 -18.84
CA LYS A 247 -0.27 15.17 -17.76
C LYS A 247 0.42 14.79 -16.45
N VAL A 248 0.75 13.52 -16.28
CA VAL A 248 1.39 12.96 -15.09
C VAL A 248 2.76 12.37 -15.38
N SER A 249 3.30 12.53 -16.60
CA SER A 249 4.60 11.99 -17.02
C SER A 249 5.76 12.46 -16.13
N HIS A 250 5.69 13.68 -15.60
CA HIS A 250 6.68 14.25 -14.68
C HIS A 250 6.69 13.58 -13.30
N LEU A 251 5.69 12.78 -12.97
CA LEU A 251 5.60 12.00 -11.73
C LEU A 251 6.22 10.60 -11.85
N GLY A 252 6.62 10.18 -13.06
CA GLY A 252 7.25 8.89 -13.35
C GLY A 252 6.33 7.92 -14.06
N ASP A 253 6.95 6.85 -14.61
CA ASP A 253 6.28 5.89 -15.49
C ASP A 253 5.13 5.15 -14.80
N GLU A 254 5.24 4.93 -13.49
CA GLU A 254 4.22 4.24 -12.72
C GLU A 254 2.92 5.05 -12.64
N PHE A 255 3.01 6.37 -12.51
CA PHE A 255 1.82 7.24 -12.52
C PHE A 255 1.25 7.43 -13.93
N GLN A 256 2.08 7.34 -14.97
CA GLN A 256 1.60 7.25 -16.34
C GLN A 256 0.76 5.99 -16.55
N GLN A 257 1.20 4.84 -16.05
CA GLN A 257 0.42 3.59 -16.13
C GLN A 257 -0.94 3.70 -15.45
N VAL A 258 -1.02 4.33 -14.27
CA VAL A 258 -2.31 4.59 -13.60
C VAL A 258 -3.23 5.46 -14.48
N ALA A 259 -2.67 6.50 -15.12
CA ALA A 259 -3.44 7.34 -16.03
C ALA A 259 -3.90 6.57 -17.28
N GLU A 260 -3.06 5.69 -17.84
CA GLU A 260 -3.41 4.81 -18.96
C GLU A 260 -4.51 3.82 -18.60
N GLU A 261 -4.48 3.21 -17.41
CA GLU A 261 -5.54 2.33 -16.93
C GLU A 261 -6.86 3.07 -16.79
N LYS A 262 -6.81 4.29 -16.23
CA LYS A 262 -7.97 5.18 -16.18
C LYS A 262 -8.51 5.51 -17.57
N MET A 263 -7.63 5.81 -18.50
CA MET A 263 -8.01 6.09 -19.88
C MET A 263 -8.69 4.90 -20.54
N LYS A 264 -8.21 3.67 -20.28
CA LYS A 264 -8.86 2.43 -20.76
C LYS A 264 -10.26 2.26 -20.18
N GLU A 265 -10.44 2.53 -18.86
CA GLU A 265 -11.73 2.50 -18.18
C GLU A 265 -12.73 3.51 -18.80
N ILE A 266 -12.26 4.76 -19.06
CA ILE A 266 -13.05 5.81 -19.69
C ILE A 266 -13.42 5.46 -21.14
N ASN A 267 -12.48 4.91 -21.92
CA ASN A 267 -12.74 4.48 -23.29
C ASN A 267 -13.77 3.35 -23.33
N ALA A 268 -13.62 2.32 -22.47
CA ALA A 268 -14.58 1.23 -22.38
C ALA A 268 -15.99 1.72 -22.01
N ALA A 269 -16.08 2.73 -21.13
CA ALA A 269 -17.36 3.34 -20.77
C ALA A 269 -18.00 4.19 -21.88
N TYR A 270 -17.20 4.70 -22.79
CA TYR A 270 -17.70 5.46 -23.97
C TYR A 270 -18.11 4.55 -25.12
N ASP A 271 -17.40 3.41 -25.31
CA ASP A 271 -17.64 2.46 -26.41
C ASP A 271 -18.87 1.57 -26.15
N PHE A 272 -19.36 1.53 -24.90
CA PHE A 272 -20.60 0.85 -24.48
C PHE A 272 -21.83 1.63 -24.94
#